data_02eb773ddc67abf77e99c5cc808e785a
#
_entry.id   02eb773ddc67abf77e99c5cc808e785a
#
_cell.length_a   1.000
_cell.length_b   1.000
_cell.length_c   1.000
_cell.angle_alpha   90.00
_cell.angle_beta   90.00
_cell.angle_gamma   90.00
#
_symmetry.space_group_name_H-M   'P 1'
#
loop_
_entity.id
_entity.type
_entity.pdbx_description
1 polymer ?
#
loop_
_entity_poly.entity_id
_entity_poly.type
_entity_poly.pdbx_seq_one_letter_code
_entity_poly.pdbx_strand_id
1 'polypeptide(L)'
;MFNFINESHEYILFLDTEFDQQELIQFCGLLFKRVHGNNYVPYRSLNTYVQKPVTLSFTKYTDISSSFLEHNGVSLDDVRWQINDCLLKEIGKDILLVSHGLHSDLTILSKNDITLPHAAEFCTFEKAKGILGRQVRLSLNDLATEAGIYPAIEHNAYLDAWLTVGVYDFLKNLEDHNGIC
;
A
#
# COMPACT_ATOMS: atom_id res chain seq x y z
N MET A 1 13.68 12.71 0.24
CA MET A 1 14.56 11.52 0.20
C MET A 1 14.28 10.73 1.46
N PHE A 2 14.05 9.44 1.33
CA PHE A 2 13.80 8.52 2.44
C PHE A 2 15.00 7.60 2.60
N ASN A 3 15.39 7.32 3.85
CA ASN A 3 16.49 6.39 4.16
C ASN A 3 15.90 5.18 4.88
N PHE A 4 15.62 4.11 4.13
CA PHE A 4 15.08 2.88 4.70
C PHE A 4 16.22 1.96 5.12
N ILE A 5 16.43 1.84 6.44
CA ILE A 5 17.54 1.09 7.03
C ILE A 5 17.53 -0.37 6.57
N ASN A 6 18.70 -0.89 6.23
CA ASN A 6 18.90 -2.29 5.79
C ASN A 6 18.02 -2.73 4.62
N GLU A 7 17.63 -1.78 3.74
CA GLU A 7 16.87 -2.10 2.56
C GLU A 7 17.78 -2.16 1.32
N SER A 8 17.62 -3.23 0.51
CA SER A 8 18.52 -3.50 -0.62
C SER A 8 17.80 -3.64 -1.97
N HIS A 9 16.47 -3.74 -2.00
CA HIS A 9 15.71 -3.87 -3.25
C HIS A 9 15.87 -2.62 -4.13
N GLU A 10 15.85 -2.80 -5.45
CA GLU A 10 15.94 -1.67 -6.38
C GLU A 10 14.71 -0.76 -6.28
N TYR A 11 13.54 -1.36 -6.04
CA TYR A 11 12.28 -0.64 -5.89
C TYR A 11 11.54 -1.10 -4.63
N ILE A 12 10.76 -0.17 -4.07
CA ILE A 12 9.76 -0.47 -3.04
C ILE A 12 8.41 0.05 -3.56
N LEU A 13 7.42 -0.81 -3.60
CA LEU A 13 6.04 -0.45 -3.92
C LEU A 13 5.19 -0.52 -2.66
N PHE A 14 4.85 0.65 -2.12
CA PHE A 14 3.82 0.76 -1.10
C PHE A 14 2.47 0.77 -1.79
N LEU A 15 1.57 -0.08 -1.33
CA LEU A 15 0.25 -0.18 -1.93
C LEU A 15 -0.85 -0.30 -0.87
N ASP A 16 -2.04 0.09 -1.27
CA ASP A 16 -3.27 -0.14 -0.54
C ASP A 16 -4.45 -0.26 -1.52
N THR A 17 -5.49 -0.99 -1.14
CA THR A 17 -6.68 -1.19 -1.95
C THR A 17 -7.95 -0.98 -1.15
N GLU A 18 -8.93 -0.27 -1.72
CA GLU A 18 -10.30 -0.29 -1.25
C GLU A 18 -11.13 -1.25 -2.10
N PHE A 19 -12.01 -2.02 -1.45
CA PHE A 19 -12.82 -3.02 -2.14
C PHE A 19 -14.21 -3.17 -1.52
N ASP A 20 -15.20 -3.43 -2.35
CA ASP A 20 -16.57 -3.73 -1.95
C ASP A 20 -16.94 -5.14 -2.44
N GLN A 21 -17.39 -6.02 -1.53
CA GLN A 21 -17.79 -7.39 -1.86
C GLN A 21 -16.73 -8.19 -2.67
N GLN A 22 -15.43 -7.97 -2.37
CA GLN A 22 -14.28 -8.60 -3.05
C GLN A 22 -13.97 -8.05 -4.47
N GLU A 23 -14.62 -7.00 -4.88
CA GLU A 23 -14.35 -6.30 -6.13
C GLU A 23 -13.53 -5.03 -5.84
N LEU A 24 -12.48 -4.82 -6.62
CA LEU A 24 -11.63 -3.65 -6.49
C LEU A 24 -12.42 -2.37 -6.77
N ILE A 25 -12.26 -1.38 -5.89
CA ILE A 25 -12.85 -0.04 -6.02
C ILE A 25 -11.77 1.02 -6.22
N GLN A 26 -10.72 0.99 -5.41
CA GLN A 26 -9.59 1.90 -5.52
C GLN A 26 -8.30 1.10 -5.43
N PHE A 27 -7.33 1.46 -6.23
CA PHE A 27 -5.94 1.03 -6.12
C PHE A 27 -5.05 2.24 -5.95
N CYS A 28 -4.19 2.22 -4.94
CA CYS A 28 -3.08 3.14 -4.81
C CYS A 28 -1.75 2.39 -4.79
N GLY A 29 -0.79 2.87 -5.57
CA GLY A 29 0.59 2.39 -5.57
C GLY A 29 1.57 3.55 -5.58
N LEU A 30 2.48 3.56 -4.60
CA LEU A 30 3.57 4.54 -4.47
C LEU A 30 4.90 3.81 -4.69
N LEU A 31 5.48 3.98 -5.86
CA LEU A 31 6.72 3.32 -6.24
C LEU A 31 7.91 4.22 -5.91
N PHE A 32 8.81 3.70 -5.09
CA PHE A 32 10.08 4.34 -4.73
C PHE A 32 11.22 3.62 -5.43
N LYS A 33 12.23 4.39 -5.84
CA LYS A 33 13.46 3.88 -6.47
C LYS A 33 14.66 4.15 -5.60
N ARG A 34 15.50 3.15 -5.43
CA ARG A 34 16.81 3.30 -4.76
C ARG A 34 17.75 4.12 -5.64
N VAL A 35 18.39 5.12 -5.03
CA VAL A 35 19.32 6.00 -5.73
C VAL A 35 20.78 5.80 -5.28
N HIS A 36 21.00 5.63 -3.98
CA HIS A 36 22.33 5.35 -3.42
C HIS A 36 22.22 4.76 -2.02
N GLY A 37 22.92 3.64 -1.75
CA GLY A 37 22.84 2.95 -0.46
C GLY A 37 21.38 2.60 -0.13
N ASN A 38 20.93 2.99 1.06
CA ASN A 38 19.57 2.81 1.54
C ASN A 38 18.64 4.01 1.24
N ASN A 39 19.08 4.93 0.37
CA ASN A 39 18.30 6.12 0.05
C ASN A 39 17.36 5.87 -1.11
N TYR A 40 16.08 6.23 -0.91
CA TYR A 40 15.00 6.09 -1.87
C TYR A 40 14.36 7.43 -2.18
N VAL A 41 13.87 7.56 -3.39
CA VAL A 41 13.07 8.71 -3.82
C VAL A 41 11.75 8.23 -4.41
N PRO A 42 10.64 8.97 -4.22
CA PRO A 42 9.42 8.73 -4.98
C PRO A 42 9.74 8.75 -6.49
N TYR A 43 9.31 7.73 -7.19
CA TYR A 43 9.62 7.54 -8.62
C TYR A 43 8.38 7.62 -9.50
N ARG A 44 7.35 6.85 -9.15
CA ARG A 44 6.03 6.88 -9.79
C ARG A 44 4.95 6.72 -8.74
N SER A 45 3.76 7.20 -9.03
CA SER A 45 2.58 6.93 -8.22
C SER A 45 1.37 6.73 -9.11
N LEU A 46 0.45 5.91 -8.66
CA LEU A 46 -0.85 5.70 -9.28
C LEU A 46 -1.90 5.68 -8.18
N ASN A 47 -2.93 6.49 -8.34
CA ASN A 47 -4.15 6.43 -7.56
C ASN A 47 -5.32 6.40 -8.56
N THR A 48 -6.04 5.29 -8.60
CA THR A 48 -7.08 5.06 -9.63
C THR A 48 -8.30 4.38 -9.03
N TYR A 49 -9.44 4.61 -9.64
CA TYR A 49 -10.73 4.10 -9.19
C TYR A 49 -11.40 3.29 -10.30
N VAL A 50 -12.08 2.21 -9.90
CA VAL A 50 -12.91 1.41 -10.82
C VAL A 50 -14.31 2.03 -10.90
N GLN A 51 -14.79 2.31 -12.12
CA GLN A 51 -16.14 2.82 -12.35
C GLN A 51 -17.17 1.71 -12.13
N LYS A 52 -17.82 1.73 -10.99
CA LYS A 52 -18.88 0.78 -10.66
C LYS A 52 -19.73 1.29 -9.48
N PRO A 53 -20.98 0.80 -9.32
CA PRO A 53 -21.74 1.09 -8.12
C PRO A 53 -21.15 0.39 -6.89
N VAL A 54 -21.27 1.00 -5.73
CA VAL A 54 -20.85 0.46 -4.43
C VAL A 54 -22.03 0.37 -3.47
N THR A 55 -21.88 -0.51 -2.45
CA THR A 55 -22.91 -0.72 -1.44
C THR A 55 -22.97 0.43 -0.44
N LEU A 56 -24.14 0.59 0.21
CA LEU A 56 -24.30 1.57 1.31
C LEU A 56 -23.38 1.27 2.50
N SER A 57 -23.00 0.01 2.73
CA SER A 57 -22.07 -0.35 3.79
C SER A 57 -20.67 0.17 3.47
N PHE A 58 -20.22 0.05 2.23
CA PHE A 58 -18.93 0.57 1.79
C PHE A 58 -18.82 2.09 1.97
N THR A 59 -19.84 2.84 1.54
CA THR A 59 -19.88 4.32 1.67
C THR A 59 -19.92 4.84 3.11
N LYS A 60 -20.19 3.98 4.10
CA LYS A 60 -20.12 4.37 5.52
C LYS A 60 -18.69 4.37 6.07
N TYR A 61 -17.79 3.67 5.43
CA TYR A 61 -16.39 3.52 5.87
C TYR A 61 -15.41 4.29 4.99
N THR A 62 -15.84 4.65 3.77
CA THR A 62 -15.05 5.41 2.81
C THR A 62 -15.87 6.59 2.31
N ASP A 63 -15.25 7.68 1.88
CA ASP A 63 -15.94 8.78 1.22
C ASP A 63 -16.20 8.52 -0.27
N ILE A 64 -16.00 7.28 -0.73
CA ILE A 64 -16.14 6.90 -2.12
C ILE A 64 -17.59 6.49 -2.39
N SER A 65 -18.34 7.33 -3.07
CA SER A 65 -19.74 7.06 -3.47
C SER A 65 -19.83 6.53 -4.91
N SER A 66 -20.96 5.88 -5.24
CA SER A 66 -21.27 5.46 -6.63
C SER A 66 -21.23 6.66 -7.59
N SER A 67 -21.75 7.82 -7.18
CA SER A 67 -21.72 9.05 -7.99
C SER A 67 -20.29 9.55 -8.20
N PHE A 68 -19.43 9.47 -7.18
CA PHE A 68 -18.01 9.80 -7.33
C PHE A 68 -17.35 8.87 -8.37
N LEU A 69 -17.59 7.56 -8.26
CA LEU A 69 -17.01 6.56 -9.17
C LEU A 69 -17.53 6.68 -10.61
N GLU A 70 -18.79 7.10 -10.79
CA GLU A 70 -19.34 7.36 -12.13
C GLU A 70 -18.58 8.47 -12.88
N HIS A 71 -18.08 9.48 -12.15
CA HIS A 71 -17.38 10.62 -12.76
C HIS A 71 -15.87 10.49 -12.76
N ASN A 72 -15.28 9.76 -11.81
CA ASN A 72 -13.83 9.70 -11.60
C ASN A 72 -13.24 8.31 -11.82
N GLY A 73 -14.08 7.27 -11.88
CA GLY A 73 -13.64 5.91 -12.13
C GLY A 73 -13.41 5.62 -13.60
N VAL A 74 -12.60 4.61 -13.87
CA VAL A 74 -12.33 4.06 -15.21
C VAL A 74 -12.70 2.57 -15.23
N SER A 75 -12.69 1.94 -16.40
CA SER A 75 -12.92 0.50 -16.49
C SER A 75 -11.85 -0.29 -15.73
N LEU A 76 -12.16 -1.51 -15.28
CA LEU A 76 -11.17 -2.38 -14.63
C LEU A 76 -9.99 -2.69 -15.59
N ASP A 77 -10.25 -2.80 -16.89
CA ASP A 77 -9.20 -3.00 -17.89
C ASP A 77 -8.27 -1.80 -18.00
N ASP A 78 -8.80 -0.58 -17.90
CA ASP A 78 -7.97 0.63 -17.83
C ASP A 78 -7.15 0.68 -16.55
N VAL A 79 -7.69 0.25 -15.40
CA VAL A 79 -6.93 0.12 -14.16
C VAL A 79 -5.76 -0.85 -14.33
N ARG A 80 -6.00 -2.02 -14.93
CA ARG A 80 -4.96 -3.02 -15.24
C ARG A 80 -3.88 -2.43 -16.15
N TRP A 81 -4.29 -1.71 -17.18
CA TRP A 81 -3.36 -1.03 -18.08
C TRP A 81 -2.55 0.05 -17.33
N GLN A 82 -3.18 0.89 -16.51
CA GLN A 82 -2.48 1.92 -15.72
C GLN A 82 -1.45 1.30 -14.77
N ILE A 83 -1.76 0.19 -14.11
CA ILE A 83 -0.82 -0.52 -13.24
C ILE A 83 0.39 -1.01 -14.05
N ASN A 84 0.15 -1.70 -15.18
CA ASN A 84 1.21 -2.32 -15.95
C ASN A 84 2.04 -1.30 -16.76
N ASP A 85 1.38 -0.35 -17.43
CA ASP A 85 2.03 0.56 -18.39
C ASP A 85 2.38 1.94 -17.81
N CYS A 86 1.72 2.39 -16.75
CA CYS A 86 2.07 3.67 -16.12
C CYS A 86 2.92 3.48 -14.86
N LEU A 87 2.51 2.57 -13.96
CA LEU A 87 3.22 2.38 -12.70
C LEU A 87 4.44 1.46 -12.86
N LEU A 88 4.29 0.30 -13.48
CA LEU A 88 5.28 -0.79 -13.49
C LEU A 88 6.02 -0.97 -14.81
N LYS A 89 5.76 -0.16 -15.83
CA LYS A 89 6.44 -0.27 -17.13
C LYS A 89 7.96 -0.18 -16.97
N GLU A 90 8.66 -1.16 -17.53
CA GLU A 90 10.13 -1.26 -17.52
C GLU A 90 10.74 -1.41 -16.12
N ILE A 91 9.90 -1.72 -15.11
CA ILE A 91 10.37 -2.03 -13.76
C ILE A 91 10.74 -3.52 -13.72
N GLY A 92 11.96 -3.80 -13.22
CA GLY A 92 12.42 -5.17 -12.98
C GLY A 92 11.61 -5.87 -11.89
N LYS A 93 11.96 -7.12 -11.59
CA LYS A 93 11.29 -7.90 -10.53
C LYS A 93 11.86 -7.67 -9.13
N ASP A 94 12.93 -6.87 -8.98
CA ASP A 94 13.52 -6.56 -7.69
C ASP A 94 12.70 -5.47 -6.97
N ILE A 95 11.46 -5.82 -6.67
CA ILE A 95 10.49 -4.98 -5.99
C ILE A 95 10.18 -5.61 -4.63
N LEU A 96 10.26 -4.82 -3.56
CA LEU A 96 9.64 -5.13 -2.28
C LEU A 96 8.21 -4.58 -2.28
N LEU A 97 7.21 -5.45 -2.11
CA LEU A 97 5.83 -5.02 -1.87
C LEU A 97 5.61 -4.73 -0.39
N VAL A 98 5.05 -3.59 -0.08
CA VAL A 98 4.75 -3.16 1.29
C VAL A 98 3.29 -2.71 1.39
N SER A 99 2.55 -3.28 2.34
CA SER A 99 1.18 -2.86 2.68
C SER A 99 0.85 -3.17 4.15
N HIS A 100 -0.24 -2.59 4.65
CA HIS A 100 -0.79 -2.92 5.95
C HIS A 100 -1.91 -3.96 5.79
N GLY A 101 -1.57 -5.25 5.99
CA GLY A 101 -2.48 -6.37 5.70
C GLY A 101 -2.35 -6.90 4.28
N LEU A 102 -1.13 -6.91 3.74
CA LEU A 102 -0.75 -7.23 2.37
C LEU A 102 -1.48 -8.43 1.74
N HIS A 103 -1.76 -9.48 2.53
CA HIS A 103 -2.47 -10.64 2.03
C HIS A 103 -3.89 -10.29 1.52
N SER A 104 -4.57 -9.35 2.16
CA SER A 104 -5.90 -8.88 1.72
C SER A 104 -5.81 -8.18 0.38
N ASP A 105 -4.84 -7.26 0.22
CA ASP A 105 -4.61 -6.53 -1.03
C ASP A 105 -4.29 -7.48 -2.18
N LEU A 106 -3.34 -8.38 -1.99
CA LEU A 106 -2.97 -9.37 -3.01
C LEU A 106 -4.12 -10.29 -3.39
N THR A 107 -4.97 -10.66 -2.42
CA THR A 107 -6.17 -11.47 -2.67
C THR A 107 -7.18 -10.72 -3.54
N ILE A 108 -7.42 -9.45 -3.25
CA ILE A 108 -8.33 -8.60 -4.04
C ILE A 108 -7.77 -8.38 -5.44
N LEU A 109 -6.50 -8.03 -5.56
CA LEU A 109 -5.84 -7.85 -6.85
C LEU A 109 -5.92 -9.12 -7.71
N SER A 110 -5.60 -10.28 -7.14
CA SER A 110 -5.69 -11.57 -7.84
C SER A 110 -7.09 -11.91 -8.32
N LYS A 111 -8.14 -11.64 -7.52
CA LYS A 111 -9.55 -11.84 -7.91
C LYS A 111 -9.99 -10.92 -9.04
N ASN A 112 -9.30 -9.81 -9.22
CA ASN A 112 -9.53 -8.85 -10.29
C ASN A 112 -8.48 -8.99 -11.42
N ASP A 113 -7.83 -10.16 -11.55
CA ASP A 113 -6.82 -10.50 -12.57
C ASP A 113 -5.64 -9.52 -12.63
N ILE A 114 -5.23 -8.97 -11.49
CA ILE A 114 -4.07 -8.11 -11.35
C ILE A 114 -2.99 -8.88 -10.59
N THR A 115 -1.81 -9.00 -11.20
CA THR A 115 -0.63 -9.62 -10.58
C THR A 115 0.50 -8.61 -10.57
N LEU A 116 1.07 -8.36 -9.39
CA LEU A 116 2.20 -7.47 -9.23
C LEU A 116 3.52 -8.26 -9.23
N PRO A 117 4.50 -7.92 -10.09
CA PRO A 117 5.83 -8.53 -10.03
C PRO A 117 6.53 -8.09 -8.74
N HIS A 118 7.11 -9.04 -8.00
CA HIS A 118 7.88 -8.73 -6.80
C HIS A 118 8.89 -9.83 -6.47
N ALA A 119 9.90 -9.48 -5.69
CA ALA A 119 10.92 -10.38 -5.15
C ALA A 119 10.66 -10.70 -3.66
N ALA A 120 10.06 -9.77 -2.93
CA ALA A 120 9.80 -9.90 -1.51
C ALA A 120 8.53 -9.15 -1.08
N GLU A 121 8.04 -9.50 0.10
CA GLU A 121 6.83 -8.95 0.72
C GLU A 121 7.13 -8.46 2.14
N PHE A 122 6.55 -7.32 2.52
CA PHE A 122 6.59 -6.79 3.87
C PHE A 122 5.19 -6.35 4.29
N CYS A 123 4.57 -7.13 5.16
CA CYS A 123 3.31 -6.77 5.77
C CYS A 123 3.54 -6.02 7.09
N THR A 124 3.25 -4.72 7.15
CA THR A 124 3.48 -3.91 8.34
C THR A 124 2.68 -4.41 9.54
N PHE A 125 1.48 -4.98 9.35
CA PHE A 125 0.68 -5.58 10.40
C PHE A 125 1.39 -6.79 11.06
N GLU A 126 1.86 -7.76 10.26
CA GLU A 126 2.53 -8.96 10.78
C GLU A 126 3.89 -8.62 11.40
N LYS A 127 4.63 -7.69 10.81
CA LYS A 127 5.91 -7.23 11.35
C LYS A 127 5.74 -6.50 12.68
N ALA A 128 4.78 -5.58 12.79
CA ALA A 128 4.48 -4.89 14.04
C ALA A 128 4.10 -5.87 15.15
N LYS A 129 3.28 -6.87 14.84
CA LYS A 129 2.90 -7.93 15.78
C LYS A 129 4.13 -8.70 16.32
N GLY A 130 5.08 -9.03 15.44
CA GLY A 130 6.33 -9.70 15.81
C GLY A 130 7.25 -8.81 16.66
N ILE A 131 7.50 -7.58 16.23
CA ILE A 131 8.44 -6.64 16.87
C ILE A 131 7.91 -6.16 18.23
N LEU A 132 6.63 -5.76 18.29
CA LEU A 132 6.02 -5.19 19.50
C LEU A 132 5.51 -6.25 20.47
N GLY A 133 5.57 -7.54 20.10
CA GLY A 133 5.14 -8.67 20.97
C GLY A 133 3.66 -8.64 21.33
N ARG A 134 2.83 -7.90 20.60
CA ARG A 134 1.42 -7.72 20.90
C ARG A 134 0.57 -8.80 20.26
N GLN A 135 -0.34 -9.36 21.05
CA GLN A 135 -1.34 -10.33 20.59
C GLN A 135 -2.56 -9.65 19.94
N VAL A 136 -2.68 -8.34 20.08
CA VAL A 136 -3.85 -7.57 19.65
C VAL A 136 -3.61 -7.03 18.23
N ARG A 137 -4.69 -7.01 17.42
CA ARG A 137 -4.68 -6.38 16.09
C ARG A 137 -4.36 -4.89 16.24
N LEU A 138 -3.31 -4.45 15.58
CA LEU A 138 -2.94 -3.04 15.46
C LEU A 138 -3.48 -2.51 14.14
N SER A 139 -4.30 -1.47 14.17
CA SER A 139 -4.71 -0.77 12.96
C SER A 139 -3.53 0.04 12.39
N LEU A 140 -3.60 0.40 11.12
CA LEU A 140 -2.61 1.29 10.50
C LEU A 140 -2.53 2.62 11.26
N ASN A 141 -3.67 3.17 11.69
CA ASN A 141 -3.75 4.40 12.46
C ASN A 141 -3.11 4.30 13.86
N ASP A 142 -3.23 3.13 14.54
CA ASP A 142 -2.55 2.89 15.81
C ASP A 142 -1.03 2.92 15.62
N LEU A 143 -0.53 2.22 14.60
CA LEU A 143 0.90 2.18 14.29
C LEU A 143 1.43 3.55 13.83
N ALA A 144 0.66 4.28 13.02
CA ALA A 144 1.02 5.63 12.62
C ALA A 144 1.15 6.56 13.84
N THR A 145 0.21 6.45 14.78
CA THR A 145 0.26 7.22 16.04
C THR A 145 1.51 6.87 16.86
N GLU A 146 1.86 5.57 16.97
CA GLU A 146 3.10 5.13 17.66
C GLU A 146 4.36 5.64 16.94
N ALA A 147 4.33 5.72 15.62
CA ALA A 147 5.39 6.31 14.81
C ALA A 147 5.48 7.84 14.89
N GLY A 148 4.57 8.50 15.63
CA GLY A 148 4.49 9.96 15.71
C GLY A 148 3.90 10.62 14.47
N ILE A 149 3.16 9.86 13.66
CA ILE A 149 2.50 10.32 12.44
C ILE A 149 1.02 10.54 12.78
N TYR A 150 0.47 11.69 12.38
CA TYR A 150 -0.96 11.96 12.57
C TYR A 150 -1.76 11.16 11.54
N PRO A 151 -2.62 10.21 11.98
CA PRO A 151 -3.41 9.40 11.06
C PRO A 151 -4.48 10.25 10.38
N ALA A 152 -4.86 9.87 9.17
CA ALA A 152 -6.04 10.39 8.50
C ALA A 152 -7.30 9.82 9.16
N ILE A 153 -8.38 10.62 9.17
CA ILE A 153 -9.67 10.19 9.74
C ILE A 153 -10.43 9.30 8.73
N GLU A 154 -10.12 9.41 7.45
CA GLU A 154 -10.84 8.79 6.34
C GLU A 154 -10.09 7.56 5.83
N HIS A 155 -10.81 6.47 5.56
CA HIS A 155 -10.29 5.32 4.84
C HIS A 155 -10.19 5.65 3.34
N ASN A 156 -8.97 5.75 2.86
CA ASN A 156 -8.67 6.06 1.47
C ASN A 156 -7.31 5.46 1.11
N ALA A 157 -7.28 4.60 0.09
CA ALA A 157 -6.07 3.87 -0.27
C ALA A 157 -4.84 4.77 -0.52
N TYR A 158 -5.05 5.99 -1.02
CA TYR A 158 -3.93 6.94 -1.20
C TYR A 158 -3.32 7.41 0.12
N LEU A 159 -4.17 7.76 1.09
CA LEU A 159 -3.71 8.19 2.42
C LEU A 159 -3.10 7.02 3.19
N ASP A 160 -3.73 5.86 3.11
CA ASP A 160 -3.26 4.65 3.81
C ASP A 160 -1.94 4.14 3.23
N ALA A 161 -1.72 4.23 1.91
CA ALA A 161 -0.41 3.95 1.31
C ALA A 161 0.68 4.91 1.84
N TRP A 162 0.40 6.22 2.00
CA TRP A 162 1.36 7.16 2.58
C TRP A 162 1.61 6.92 4.08
N LEU A 163 0.58 6.58 4.86
CA LEU A 163 0.75 6.17 6.26
C LEU A 163 1.64 4.92 6.35
N THR A 164 1.43 3.98 5.42
CA THR A 164 2.22 2.75 5.35
C THR A 164 3.69 3.02 5.09
N VAL A 165 4.06 4.05 4.30
CA VAL A 165 5.46 4.48 4.12
C VAL A 165 6.08 4.85 5.47
N GLY A 166 5.40 5.67 6.28
CA GLY A 166 5.92 6.09 7.57
C GLY A 166 5.97 4.96 8.61
N VAL A 167 4.96 4.11 8.64
CA VAL A 167 4.92 2.92 9.51
C VAL A 167 6.02 1.93 9.14
N TYR A 168 6.28 1.74 7.85
CA TYR A 168 7.39 0.90 7.37
C TYR A 168 8.75 1.42 7.89
N ASP A 169 9.02 2.71 7.72
CA ASP A 169 10.25 3.34 8.21
C ASP A 169 10.41 3.18 9.72
N PHE A 170 9.34 3.42 10.48
CA PHE A 170 9.32 3.21 11.93
C PHE A 170 9.65 1.76 12.32
N LEU A 171 9.03 0.78 11.69
CA LEU A 171 9.27 -0.64 11.99
C LEU A 171 10.69 -1.08 11.62
N LYS A 172 11.23 -0.60 10.49
CA LYS A 172 12.63 -0.88 10.10
C LYS A 172 13.62 -0.31 11.10
N ASN A 173 13.37 0.88 11.63
CA ASN A 173 14.19 1.47 12.70
C ASN A 173 14.12 0.66 14.00
N LEU A 174 12.95 0.13 14.38
CA LEU A 174 12.80 -0.73 15.54
C LEU A 174 13.52 -2.08 15.37
N GLU A 175 13.45 -2.69 14.19
CA GLU A 175 14.19 -3.93 13.88
C GLU A 175 15.70 -3.73 14.07
N ASP A 176 16.25 -2.65 13.54
CA ASP A 176 17.69 -2.35 13.63
C ASP A 176 18.14 -2.13 15.09
N HIS A 177 17.37 -1.36 15.87
CA HIS A 177 17.70 -1.08 17.28
C HIS A 177 17.58 -2.30 18.19
N ASN A 178 16.67 -3.23 17.89
CA ASN A 178 16.46 -4.44 18.69
C ASN A 178 17.38 -5.60 18.27
N GLY A 179 18.21 -5.45 17.23
CA GLY A 179 19.07 -6.50 16.71
C GLY A 179 18.31 -7.73 16.21
N ILE A 180 17.04 -7.55 15.82
CA ILE A 180 16.18 -8.60 15.27
C ILE A 180 16.45 -8.64 13.76
N CYS A 181 17.39 -9.48 13.36
CA CYS A 181 17.71 -9.79 11.96
C CYS A 181 16.97 -11.04 11.51
#